data_c0a49a8ad899f1cc9f667d2e7b230e50
#
_entry.id   c0a49a8ad899f1cc9f667d2e7b230e50
#
_cell.length_a   1.000
_cell.length_b   1.000
_cell.length_c   1.000
_cell.angle_alpha   90.00
_cell.angle_beta   90.00
_cell.angle_gamma   90.00
#
_symmetry.space_group_name_H-M   'P 1'
#
loop_
_entity.id
_entity.type
_entity.pdbx_description
1 polymer ?
#
loop_
_entity_poly.entity_id
_entity_poly.type
_entity_poly.pdbx_seq_one_letter_code
_entity_poly.pdbx_strand_id
1 'polypeptide(L)' 'SEQPATASMLGAAPAETGYAHIIINDGRILDKNLALLGRDRRWLENELKRRKIKSADEVYILTLSETGNVFCQLKED' A
#
# COMPACT_ATOMS: atom_id res chain seq x y z
N SER A 1 -21.66 -4.06 8.72
CA SER A 1 -21.73 -3.61 8.38
C SER A 1 -21.48 -3.33 8.19
N GLU A 2 -21.61 -3.76 8.44
CA GLU A 2 -21.58 -3.30 8.01
C GLU A 2 -21.19 -2.94 7.62
N GLN A 3 -21.09 -3.36 7.84
CA GLN A 3 -20.88 -2.93 7.18
C GLN A 3 -20.60 -2.58 6.72
N PRO A 4 -20.84 -3.04 6.93
CA PRO A 4 -20.64 -2.73 6.11
C PRO A 4 -20.00 -2.44 5.54
N ALA A 5 -19.84 -2.90 5.69
CA ALA A 5 -19.50 -2.60 4.97
C ALA A 5 -18.91 -2.61 4.54
N THR A 6 -18.96 -3.18 4.66
CA THR A 6 -18.78 -3.02 4.11
C THR A 6 -18.52 -3.01 3.51
N ALA A 7 -18.83 -3.42 3.65
CA ALA A 7 -18.89 -3.31 2.90
C ALA A 7 -18.57 -3.14 2.42
N SER A 8 -18.62 -3.55 2.55
CA SER A 8 -18.59 -3.24 2.01
C SER A 8 -18.14 -2.99 1.78
N MET A 9 -18.30 -3.38 1.94
CA MET A 9 -18.19 -3.03 1.58
C MET A 9 -17.97 -2.90 1.24
N LEU A 10 -18.10 -3.44 1.16
CA LEU A 10 -18.16 -3.23 0.61
C LEU A 10 -18.08 -3.07 -0.12
N GLY A 11 -18.23 -3.27 -0.24
CA GLY A 11 -18.35 -3.29 -1.19
C GLY A 11 -18.20 -3.06 -1.99
N ALA A 12 -18.30 -3.34 -2.45
CA ALA A 12 -18.20 -3.34 -3.32
C ALA A 12 -17.72 -3.21 -4.03
N ALA A 13 -17.72 -3.30 -4.24
CA ALA A 13 -17.22 -3.19 -5.06
C ALA A 13 -16.70 -3.59 -5.54
N PRO A 14 -16.61 -3.90 -5.67
CA PRO A 14 -15.98 -4.63 -6.21
C PRO A 14 -15.29 -4.64 -7.30
N ALA A 15 -15.65 -4.27 -7.97
CA ALA A 15 -15.20 -4.50 -9.16
C ALA A 15 -13.79 -4.40 -9.25
N GLU A 16 -13.25 -3.52 -8.85
CA GLU A 16 -12.00 -3.48 -8.95
C GLU A 16 -11.49 -4.16 -7.95
N THR A 17 -11.45 -5.10 -7.91
CA THR A 17 -11.21 -5.88 -6.90
C THR A 17 -9.81 -6.22 -6.69
N GLY A 18 -8.87 -5.57 -7.13
CA GLY A 18 -7.52 -5.88 -6.85
C GLY A 18 -7.25 -5.83 -5.36
N TYR A 19 -6.71 -6.88 -4.80
CA TYR A 19 -6.37 -6.88 -3.40
C TYR A 19 -5.19 -5.97 -3.14
N ALA A 20 -5.18 -5.30 -2.00
CA ALA A 20 -4.07 -4.48 -1.60
C ALA A 20 -3.09 -5.32 -0.79
N HIS A 21 -1.81 -5.17 -1.11
CA HIS A 21 -0.75 -5.87 -0.39
C HIS A 21 0.09 -4.86 0.35
N ILE A 22 0.49 -5.19 1.56
CA ILE A 22 1.31 -4.27 2.36
C ILE A 22 2.72 -4.30 1.83
N ILE A 23 3.24 -3.14 1.47
CA ILE A 23 4.61 -3.01 0.98
C ILE A 23 5.52 -2.52 2.09
N ILE A 24 5.04 -1.59 2.93
CA ILE A 24 5.80 -1.13 4.09
C ILE A 24 4.90 -1.27 5.30
N ASN A 25 5.42 -1.85 6.36
CA ASN A 25 4.69 -2.02 7.60
C ASN A 25 5.57 -1.50 8.73
N ASP A 26 5.18 -0.36 9.30
CA ASP A 26 5.90 0.25 10.42
C ASP A 26 7.38 0.41 10.09
N GLY A 27 7.67 0.96 8.94
CA GLY A 27 9.02 1.21 8.48
C GLY A 27 9.73 0.04 7.85
N ARG A 28 9.12 -1.14 7.84
CA ARG A 28 9.76 -2.32 7.27
C ARG A 28 9.29 -2.57 5.87
N ILE A 29 10.22 -2.74 4.96
CA ILE A 29 9.90 -3.03 3.56
C ILE A 29 9.69 -4.53 3.40
N LEU A 30 8.56 -4.90 2.82
CA LEU A 30 8.22 -6.29 2.58
C LEU A 30 8.57 -6.65 1.14
N ASP A 31 9.83 -7.03 0.92
CA ASP A 31 10.31 -7.30 -0.43
C ASP A 31 9.52 -8.39 -1.13
N LYS A 32 9.07 -9.39 -0.39
CA LYS A 32 8.31 -10.47 -0.99
C LYS A 32 7.03 -9.92 -1.64
N ASN A 33 6.38 -8.97 -0.97
CA ASN A 33 5.16 -8.41 -1.53
C ASN A 33 5.44 -7.52 -2.74
N LEU A 34 6.57 -6.81 -2.73
CA LEU A 34 6.97 -6.08 -3.93
C LEU A 34 7.12 -7.03 -5.10
N ALA A 35 7.81 -8.15 -4.89
CA ALA A 35 8.04 -9.10 -5.95
C ALA A 35 6.74 -9.71 -6.46
N LEU A 36 5.80 -9.99 -5.55
CA LEU A 36 4.51 -10.52 -5.96
C LEU A 36 3.78 -9.62 -6.93
N LEU A 37 4.00 -8.31 -6.80
CA LEU A 37 3.32 -7.35 -7.64
C LEU A 37 4.19 -6.87 -8.80
N GLY A 38 5.30 -7.54 -9.05
CA GLY A 38 6.17 -7.17 -10.16
C GLY A 38 6.92 -5.87 -9.94
N ARG A 39 7.16 -5.53 -8.69
CA ARG A 39 7.87 -4.30 -8.35
C ARG A 39 9.15 -4.63 -7.63
N ASP A 40 10.02 -3.62 -7.46
CA ASP A 40 11.27 -3.81 -6.76
C ASP A 40 11.54 -2.59 -5.89
N ARG A 41 12.70 -2.59 -5.23
CA ARG A 41 13.07 -1.48 -4.36
C ARG A 41 13.20 -0.17 -5.12
N ARG A 42 13.63 -0.22 -6.36
CA ARG A 42 13.75 1.00 -7.17
C ARG A 42 12.37 1.64 -7.36
N TRP A 43 11.37 0.83 -7.66
CA TRP A 43 10.02 1.35 -7.80
C TRP A 43 9.58 2.02 -6.51
N LEU A 44 9.86 1.37 -5.37
CA LEU A 44 9.46 1.91 -4.08
C LEU A 44 10.18 3.22 -3.80
N GLU A 45 11.48 3.29 -4.07
CA GLU A 45 12.23 4.50 -3.84
C GLU A 45 11.69 5.66 -4.67
N ASN A 46 11.33 5.38 -5.91
CA ASN A 46 10.76 6.41 -6.76
C ASN A 46 9.40 6.87 -6.23
N GLU A 47 8.63 5.94 -5.71
CA GLU A 47 7.33 6.28 -5.15
C GLU A 47 7.47 7.17 -3.93
N LEU A 48 8.42 6.85 -3.06
CA LEU A 48 8.67 7.65 -1.88
C LEU A 48 9.16 9.05 -2.25
N LYS A 49 10.04 9.14 -3.24
CA LYS A 49 10.53 10.44 -3.69
C LYS A 49 9.40 11.28 -4.24
N ARG A 50 8.53 10.66 -5.01
CA ARG A 50 7.40 11.39 -5.59
C ARG A 50 6.50 11.96 -4.51
N ARG A 51 6.44 11.29 -3.37
CA ARG A 51 5.62 11.74 -2.25
C ARG A 51 6.41 12.59 -1.27
N LYS A 52 7.68 12.87 -1.58
CA LYS A 52 8.56 13.70 -0.75
C LYS A 52 8.79 13.08 0.62
N ILE A 53 8.87 11.77 0.66
CA ILE A 53 9.17 11.01 1.86
C ILE A 53 10.64 10.63 1.82
N LYS A 54 11.38 10.94 2.87
CA LYS A 54 12.82 10.74 2.86
C LYS A 54 13.22 9.28 2.90
N SER A 55 12.53 8.48 3.67
CA SER A 55 12.88 7.07 3.76
C SER A 55 11.68 6.26 4.19
N ALA A 56 11.77 4.95 4.00
CA ALA A 56 10.69 4.03 4.39
C ALA A 56 10.47 4.05 5.90
N ASP A 57 11.50 4.45 6.68
CA ASP A 57 11.36 4.49 8.12
C ASP A 57 10.26 5.44 8.57
N GLU A 58 9.91 6.42 7.74
CA GLU A 58 8.87 7.38 8.10
C GLU A 58 7.47 6.88 7.81
N VAL A 59 7.35 5.75 7.14
CA VAL A 59 6.06 5.24 6.71
C VAL A 59 5.50 4.26 7.71
N TYR A 60 4.26 4.51 8.15
CA TYR A 60 3.59 3.54 9.01
C TYR A 60 3.07 2.39 8.17
N ILE A 61 2.37 2.71 7.09
CA ILE A 61 1.87 1.66 6.21
C ILE A 61 1.83 2.18 4.78
N LEU A 62 2.25 1.37 3.85
CA LEU A 62 2.11 1.66 2.44
C LEU A 62 1.61 0.39 1.77
N THR A 63 0.52 0.50 1.04
CA THR A 63 -0.03 -0.65 0.34
C THR A 63 -0.07 -0.38 -1.15
N LEU A 64 -0.01 -1.46 -1.92
CA LEU A 64 -0.14 -1.38 -3.37
C LEU A 64 -1.14 -2.44 -3.78
N SER A 65 -2.16 -2.03 -4.52
CA SER A 65 -3.15 -2.98 -4.98
C SER A 65 -2.73 -3.61 -6.29
N GLU A 66 -3.37 -4.70 -6.65
CA GLU A 66 -3.08 -5.36 -7.90
C GLU A 66 -3.47 -4.51 -9.09
N THR A 67 -4.32 -3.51 -8.87
CA THR A 67 -4.71 -2.60 -9.93
C THR A 67 -3.82 -1.36 -9.99
N GLY A 68 -2.82 -1.26 -9.12
CA GLY A 68 -1.86 -0.17 -9.16
C GLY A 68 -2.14 0.99 -8.23
N ASN A 69 -3.17 0.90 -7.39
CA ASN A 69 -3.48 1.97 -6.45
C ASN A 69 -2.56 1.89 -5.24
N VAL A 70 -2.10 3.04 -4.79
CA VAL A 70 -1.20 3.11 -3.65
C VAL A 70 -1.85 3.89 -2.53
N PHE A 71 -1.81 3.34 -1.34
CA PHE A 71 -2.24 4.05 -0.12
C PHE A 71 -1.01 4.17 0.77
N CYS A 72 -0.82 5.34 1.36
CA CYS A 72 0.34 5.57 2.21
C CYS A 72 -0.06 6.40 3.41
N GLN A 73 0.37 5.96 4.58
CA GLN A 73 0.17 6.70 5.81
C GLN A 73 1.50 6.79 6.53
N LEU A 74 1.88 8.01 6.92
CA LEU A 74 3.14 8.21 7.62
C LEU A 74 2.96 7.97 9.11
N LYS A 75 4.06 7.71 9.79
CA LYS A 75 4.05 7.55 11.23
C LYS A 75 3.72 8.88 11.87
N GLU A 76 3.06 8.82 13.01
CA GLU A 76 2.81 10.03 13.76
C GLU A 76 3.93 10.24 14.75
N ASP A 77 4.21 11.46 15.05
CA ASP A 77 5.25 11.80 16.01
C ASP A 77 4.82 11.57 17.43
#